data_a00d7fff1627081d16721a1fcdf160f9
#
_entry.id   a00d7fff1627081d16721a1fcdf160f9
#
_cell.length_a   1.000
_cell.length_b   1.000
_cell.length_c   1.000
_cell.angle_alpha   90.00
_cell.angle_beta   90.00
_cell.angle_gamma   90.00
#
_symmetry.space_group_name_H-M   'P 1'
#
loop_
_entity.id
_entity.type
_entity.pdbx_description
1 polymer ?
#
loop_
_entity_poly.entity_id
_entity_poly.type
_entity_poly.pdbx_seq_one_letter_code
_entity_poly.pdbx_strand_id
1 'polypeptide(L)'
;MRTLTSKWTKTLVLLKSNKVRRYIPETRLFNKSSVLSLLKKYQMVYVKPVNGSFGQGVIRVDLQRTKSGSKYRYQHGTASRSFGNYDAMYSSISKSKLKRSYLVQKGIHMLKYNNRVFDIRIMVQKNRERKWEASGYIGRVAHPKKIVTNFHNSGKPLPLETLLERFVQGEQKQAYIRDLKNLGYQIAVHLNKHYPGFREIGVDIGIDKELKPWIFEVNTAPDPLIFNQLKDKRMFRKVIHYARLNGRFRKK
;
A
#
# COMPACT_ATOMS: atom_id res chain seq x y z
N MET A 1 2.32 22.80 -0.59
CA MET A 1 2.02 21.63 -1.45
C MET A 1 0.67 21.07 -1.06
N ARG A 2 -0.20 20.73 -2.02
CA ARG A 2 -1.52 20.14 -1.75
C ARG A 2 -1.37 18.73 -1.16
N THR A 3 -2.23 18.37 -0.19
CA THR A 3 -2.31 17.02 0.39
C THR A 3 -3.75 16.52 0.35
N LEU A 4 -3.93 15.21 0.18
CA LEU A 4 -5.21 14.52 0.24
C LEU A 4 -5.05 13.32 1.17
N THR A 5 -5.58 13.41 2.39
CA THR A 5 -5.39 12.42 3.44
C THR A 5 -6.32 11.22 3.30
N SER A 6 -7.57 11.44 2.86
CA SER A 6 -8.59 10.40 2.76
C SER A 6 -8.23 9.29 1.79
N LYS A 7 -8.02 8.08 2.29
CA LYS A 7 -7.81 6.86 1.48
C LYS A 7 -9.04 6.56 0.63
N TRP A 8 -10.24 6.76 1.20
CA TRP A 8 -11.49 6.51 0.49
C TRP A 8 -11.65 7.40 -0.74
N THR A 9 -11.45 8.71 -0.59
CA THR A 9 -11.53 9.66 -1.70
C THR A 9 -10.54 9.31 -2.81
N LYS A 10 -9.29 8.98 -2.45
CA LYS A 10 -8.28 8.54 -3.43
C LYS A 10 -8.71 7.26 -4.15
N THR A 11 -9.23 6.27 -3.42
CA THR A 11 -9.73 5.02 -3.99
C THR A 11 -10.85 5.28 -5.01
N LEU A 12 -11.85 6.08 -4.65
CA LEU A 12 -12.96 6.42 -5.55
C LEU A 12 -12.50 7.12 -6.84
N VAL A 13 -11.53 8.03 -6.74
CA VAL A 13 -10.95 8.68 -7.92
C VAL A 13 -10.24 7.67 -8.80
N LEU A 14 -9.39 6.83 -8.23
CA LEU A 14 -8.62 5.85 -9.00
C LEU A 14 -9.50 4.78 -9.67
N LEU A 15 -10.64 4.43 -9.07
CA LEU A 15 -11.63 3.52 -9.67
C LEU A 15 -12.26 4.08 -10.95
N LYS A 16 -12.27 5.39 -11.16
CA LYS A 16 -12.72 6.03 -12.41
C LYS A 16 -11.76 5.86 -13.58
N SER A 17 -10.53 5.40 -13.34
CA SER A 17 -9.52 5.19 -14.37
C SER A 17 -9.60 3.79 -14.96
N ASN A 18 -9.90 3.65 -16.26
CA ASN A 18 -9.87 2.37 -16.96
C ASN A 18 -8.49 1.69 -16.94
N LYS A 19 -7.40 2.48 -16.89
CA LYS A 19 -6.02 1.99 -16.85
C LYS A 19 -5.60 1.49 -15.47
N VAL A 20 -6.19 2.02 -14.39
CA VAL A 20 -5.73 1.81 -13.01
C VAL A 20 -6.70 0.94 -12.20
N ARG A 21 -8.02 1.04 -12.43
CA ARG A 21 -9.07 0.41 -11.60
C ARG A 21 -8.86 -1.09 -11.37
N ARG A 22 -8.31 -1.83 -12.35
CA ARG A 22 -8.07 -3.28 -12.27
C ARG A 22 -7.00 -3.69 -11.24
N TYR A 23 -6.21 -2.73 -10.78
CA TYR A 23 -5.15 -2.92 -9.79
C TYR A 23 -5.56 -2.50 -8.37
N ILE A 24 -6.80 -2.05 -8.19
CA ILE A 24 -7.32 -1.61 -6.88
C ILE A 24 -8.05 -2.79 -6.24
N PRO A 25 -7.61 -3.25 -5.05
CA PRO A 25 -8.34 -4.27 -4.31
C PRO A 25 -9.75 -3.78 -3.97
N GLU A 26 -10.77 -4.65 -4.08
CA GLU A 26 -12.13 -4.29 -3.69
C GLU A 26 -12.14 -3.69 -2.29
N THR A 27 -12.68 -2.49 -2.20
CA THR A 27 -12.67 -1.66 -0.98
C THR A 27 -14.06 -1.11 -0.73
N ARG A 28 -14.52 -1.18 0.52
CA ARG A 28 -15.82 -0.66 0.98
C ARG A 28 -15.66 0.13 2.27
N LEU A 29 -16.65 0.94 2.62
CA LEU A 29 -16.74 1.52 3.95
C LEU A 29 -16.94 0.41 4.99
N PHE A 30 -16.29 0.55 6.14
CA PHE A 30 -16.39 -0.42 7.22
C PHE A 30 -17.78 -0.38 7.86
N ASN A 31 -18.50 -1.47 7.74
CA ASN A 31 -19.71 -1.80 8.49
C ASN A 31 -19.83 -3.33 8.57
N LYS A 32 -20.79 -3.82 9.37
CA LYS A 32 -20.96 -5.25 9.65
C LYS A 32 -21.17 -6.07 8.36
N SER A 33 -22.04 -5.61 7.46
CA SER A 33 -22.35 -6.30 6.21
C SER A 33 -21.17 -6.30 5.21
N SER A 34 -20.48 -5.17 5.07
CA SER A 34 -19.31 -5.05 4.18
C SER A 34 -18.18 -5.97 4.60
N VAL A 35 -17.84 -6.01 5.90
CA VAL A 35 -16.80 -6.92 6.42
C VAL A 35 -17.17 -8.37 6.19
N LEU A 36 -18.40 -8.77 6.51
CA LEU A 36 -18.85 -10.15 6.32
C LEU A 36 -18.82 -10.57 4.84
N SER A 37 -19.35 -9.71 3.96
CA SER A 37 -19.42 -9.96 2.52
C SER A 37 -18.01 -10.16 1.93
N LEU A 38 -17.05 -9.25 2.25
CA LEU A 38 -15.70 -9.36 1.73
C LEU A 38 -14.93 -10.54 2.36
N LEU A 39 -15.15 -10.86 3.65
CA LEU A 39 -14.56 -12.04 4.27
C LEU A 39 -15.06 -13.35 3.65
N LYS A 40 -16.37 -13.47 3.40
CA LYS A 40 -16.92 -14.64 2.73
C LYS A 40 -16.34 -14.83 1.33
N LYS A 41 -16.12 -13.71 0.60
CA LYS A 41 -15.61 -13.71 -0.77
C LYS A 41 -14.11 -13.98 -0.86
N TYR A 42 -13.30 -13.38 0.02
CA TYR A 42 -11.84 -13.36 -0.10
C TYR A 42 -11.10 -14.08 1.02
N GLN A 43 -11.78 -14.50 2.08
CA GLN A 43 -11.25 -15.18 3.27
C GLN A 43 -10.22 -14.36 4.07
N MET A 44 -9.69 -13.28 3.51
CA MET A 44 -8.77 -12.36 4.16
C MET A 44 -9.11 -10.93 3.74
N VAL A 45 -9.22 -10.02 4.73
CA VAL A 45 -9.42 -8.59 4.50
C VAL A 45 -8.55 -7.76 5.43
N TYR A 46 -8.31 -6.51 5.03
CA TYR A 46 -7.70 -5.49 5.88
C TYR A 46 -8.72 -4.41 6.24
N VAL A 47 -8.83 -4.11 7.51
CA VAL A 47 -9.62 -3.01 8.07
C VAL A 47 -8.66 -1.87 8.38
N LYS A 48 -8.87 -0.70 7.74
CA LYS A 48 -7.90 0.42 7.74
C LYS A 48 -8.60 1.74 8.07
N PRO A 49 -8.01 2.65 8.85
CA PRO A 49 -8.54 4.01 9.00
C PRO A 49 -8.62 4.73 7.65
N VAL A 50 -9.71 5.47 7.40
CA VAL A 50 -9.86 6.34 6.21
C VAL A 50 -8.75 7.38 6.16
N ASN A 51 -8.46 8.00 7.30
CA ASN A 51 -7.37 8.96 7.50
C ASN A 51 -6.36 8.39 8.49
N GLY A 52 -5.09 8.55 8.20
CA GLY A 52 -3.99 8.08 9.02
C GLY A 52 -2.79 7.64 8.19
N SER A 53 -1.66 7.51 8.84
CA SER A 53 -0.35 7.19 8.26
C SER A 53 0.35 6.07 9.04
N PHE A 54 1.49 5.62 8.54
CA PHE A 54 2.38 4.66 9.20
C PHE A 54 1.77 3.31 9.57
N GLY A 55 0.64 2.93 8.97
CA GLY A 55 -0.04 1.66 9.26
C GLY A 55 -0.70 1.59 10.64
N GLN A 56 -0.83 2.71 11.36
CA GLN A 56 -1.52 2.76 12.65
C GLN A 56 -3.01 2.40 12.48
N GLY A 57 -3.51 1.53 13.38
CA GLY A 57 -4.91 1.11 13.39
C GLY A 57 -5.29 0.15 12.26
N VAL A 58 -4.33 -0.37 11.49
CA VAL A 58 -4.61 -1.41 10.49
C VAL A 58 -4.80 -2.74 11.19
N ILE A 59 -5.87 -3.44 10.81
CA ILE A 59 -6.26 -4.75 11.35
C ILE A 59 -6.38 -5.72 10.18
N ARG A 60 -5.72 -6.86 10.25
CA ARG A 60 -5.91 -7.98 9.34
C ARG A 60 -6.98 -8.90 9.91
N VAL A 61 -7.91 -9.34 9.09
CA VAL A 61 -8.98 -10.28 9.47
C VAL A 61 -8.97 -11.46 8.52
N ASP A 62 -8.95 -12.66 9.08
CA ASP A 62 -8.93 -13.92 8.35
C ASP A 62 -10.18 -14.76 8.72
N LEU A 63 -10.79 -15.39 7.72
CA LEU A 63 -11.81 -16.42 7.85
C LEU A 63 -11.20 -17.78 7.48
N GLN A 64 -11.15 -18.69 8.41
CA GLN A 64 -10.77 -20.07 8.21
C GLN A 64 -12.00 -20.97 8.24
N ARG A 65 -12.24 -21.73 7.17
CA ARG A 65 -13.27 -22.75 7.14
C ARG A 65 -12.65 -24.08 7.59
N THR A 66 -13.24 -24.70 8.61
CA THR A 66 -12.82 -26.00 9.14
C THR A 66 -13.98 -26.98 9.03
N LYS A 67 -13.73 -28.28 9.20
CA LYS A 67 -14.79 -29.31 9.24
C LYS A 67 -15.80 -29.04 10.36
N SER A 68 -15.37 -28.43 11.46
CA SER A 68 -16.18 -28.08 12.63
C SER A 68 -16.85 -26.70 12.56
N GLY A 69 -16.74 -25.99 11.43
CA GLY A 69 -17.36 -24.66 11.25
C GLY A 69 -16.38 -23.58 10.82
N SER A 70 -16.76 -22.34 11.02
CA SER A 70 -15.97 -21.17 10.65
C SER A 70 -15.23 -20.59 11.84
N LYS A 71 -13.93 -20.32 11.70
CA LYS A 71 -13.11 -19.64 12.69
C LYS A 71 -12.72 -18.27 12.15
N TYR A 72 -12.99 -17.23 12.91
CA TYR A 72 -12.64 -15.85 12.61
C TYR A 72 -11.43 -15.44 13.44
N ARG A 73 -10.43 -14.88 12.81
CA ARG A 73 -9.22 -14.39 13.47
C ARG A 73 -8.93 -12.97 13.03
N TYR A 74 -8.51 -12.11 13.94
CA TYR A 74 -7.90 -10.86 13.54
C TYR A 74 -6.56 -10.62 14.24
N GLN A 75 -5.72 -9.83 13.59
CA GLN A 75 -4.46 -9.34 14.13
C GLN A 75 -4.43 -7.81 14.06
N HIS A 76 -4.14 -7.17 15.20
CA HIS A 76 -3.94 -5.73 15.34
C HIS A 76 -2.57 -5.49 15.98
N GLY A 77 -1.66 -4.86 15.23
CA GLY A 77 -0.26 -4.80 15.62
C GLY A 77 0.36 -6.20 15.69
N THR A 78 0.82 -6.60 16.88
CA THR A 78 1.34 -7.96 17.16
C THR A 78 0.32 -8.87 17.85
N ALA A 79 -0.75 -8.30 18.40
CA ALA A 79 -1.78 -9.03 19.11
C ALA A 79 -2.75 -9.73 18.14
N SER A 80 -3.07 -10.99 18.40
CA SER A 80 -4.01 -11.80 17.62
C SER A 80 -5.12 -12.34 18.50
N ARG A 81 -6.35 -12.34 17.98
CA ARG A 81 -7.52 -12.90 18.66
C ARG A 81 -8.33 -13.79 17.71
N SER A 82 -8.93 -14.86 18.24
CA SER A 82 -9.74 -15.82 17.48
C SER A 82 -11.13 -15.94 18.10
N PHE A 83 -12.14 -16.20 17.24
CA PHE A 83 -13.55 -16.26 17.60
C PHE A 83 -14.25 -17.37 16.83
N GLY A 84 -15.21 -18.04 17.46
CA GLY A 84 -16.05 -19.06 16.83
C GLY A 84 -17.20 -18.51 16.00
N ASN A 85 -17.57 -17.23 16.21
CA ASN A 85 -18.62 -16.59 15.43
C ASN A 85 -18.23 -15.18 14.96
N TYR A 86 -18.91 -14.74 13.90
CA TYR A 86 -18.64 -13.45 13.25
C TYR A 86 -18.98 -12.25 14.13
N ASP A 87 -20.10 -12.31 14.87
CA ASP A 87 -20.61 -11.17 15.63
C ASP A 87 -19.70 -10.82 16.80
N ALA A 88 -19.18 -11.81 17.50
CA ALA A 88 -18.19 -11.61 18.56
C ALA A 88 -16.89 -11.01 18.02
N MET A 89 -16.40 -11.49 16.86
CA MET A 89 -15.23 -10.92 16.19
C MET A 89 -15.47 -9.47 15.77
N TYR A 90 -16.60 -9.17 15.11
CA TYR A 90 -16.92 -7.81 14.65
C TYR A 90 -17.07 -6.83 15.82
N SER A 91 -17.75 -7.23 16.91
CA SER A 91 -17.88 -6.45 18.14
C SER A 91 -16.51 -6.15 18.76
N SER A 92 -15.62 -7.15 18.82
CA SER A 92 -14.27 -6.99 19.34
C SER A 92 -13.44 -6.00 18.49
N ILE A 93 -13.50 -6.07 17.16
CA ILE A 93 -12.85 -5.09 16.25
C ILE A 93 -13.44 -3.70 16.48
N SER A 94 -14.76 -3.58 16.54
CA SER A 94 -15.44 -2.29 16.70
C SER A 94 -15.05 -1.57 17.99
N LYS A 95 -14.80 -2.32 19.08
CA LYS A 95 -14.30 -1.79 20.36
C LYS A 95 -12.81 -1.43 20.31
N SER A 96 -11.99 -2.20 19.60
CA SER A 96 -10.54 -2.05 19.58
C SER A 96 -10.00 -1.04 18.53
N LYS A 97 -10.79 -0.74 17.49
CA LYS A 97 -10.40 0.21 16.46
C LYS A 97 -10.40 1.65 17.00
N LEU A 98 -9.60 2.52 16.38
CA LEU A 98 -9.59 3.94 16.74
C LEU A 98 -10.96 4.58 16.48
N LYS A 99 -11.33 5.61 17.26
CA LYS A 99 -12.60 6.37 17.13
C LYS A 99 -12.55 7.26 15.87
N ARG A 100 -12.59 6.64 14.68
CA ARG A 100 -12.62 7.30 13.36
C ARG A 100 -13.23 6.39 12.32
N SER A 101 -13.51 6.91 11.13
CA SER A 101 -14.03 6.14 9.99
C SER A 101 -12.98 5.15 9.46
N TYR A 102 -13.45 3.98 9.04
CA TYR A 102 -12.61 2.89 8.54
C TYR A 102 -13.10 2.39 7.18
N LEU A 103 -12.20 1.72 6.47
CA LEU A 103 -12.44 0.94 5.26
C LEU A 103 -12.21 -0.53 5.55
N VAL A 104 -12.89 -1.38 4.78
CA VAL A 104 -12.55 -2.79 4.64
C VAL A 104 -12.10 -3.04 3.20
N GLN A 105 -10.98 -3.71 3.01
CA GLN A 105 -10.35 -3.95 1.71
C GLN A 105 -9.97 -5.42 1.57
N LYS A 106 -10.17 -6.00 0.35
CA LYS A 106 -9.66 -7.32 -0.03
C LYS A 106 -8.21 -7.46 0.40
N GLY A 107 -7.89 -8.53 1.13
CA GLY A 107 -6.52 -8.92 1.43
C GLY A 107 -5.84 -9.56 0.23
N ILE A 108 -4.56 -9.31 0.06
CA ILE A 108 -3.76 -9.85 -1.04
C ILE A 108 -2.72 -10.82 -0.47
N HIS A 109 -2.67 -12.03 -1.00
CA HIS A 109 -1.62 -13.01 -0.72
C HIS A 109 -0.36 -12.63 -1.49
N MET A 110 0.46 -11.79 -0.86
CA MET A 110 1.64 -11.18 -1.48
C MET A 110 2.80 -12.16 -1.63
N LEU A 111 3.67 -11.90 -2.59
CA LEU A 111 5.00 -12.50 -2.69
C LEU A 111 5.78 -12.32 -1.38
N LYS A 112 6.72 -13.23 -1.15
CA LYS A 112 7.56 -13.25 0.05
C LYS A 112 9.04 -13.29 -0.30
N TYR A 113 9.82 -12.52 0.42
CA TYR A 113 11.27 -12.60 0.44
C TYR A 113 11.70 -13.17 1.80
N ASN A 114 12.39 -14.31 1.80
CA ASN A 114 12.78 -15.05 3.02
C ASN A 114 11.60 -15.21 4.01
N ASN A 115 10.48 -15.77 3.50
CA ASN A 115 9.22 -16.01 4.22
C ASN A 115 8.51 -14.76 4.76
N ARG A 116 8.96 -13.56 4.42
CA ARG A 116 8.37 -12.28 4.84
C ARG A 116 7.74 -11.57 3.65
N VAL A 117 6.50 -11.12 3.80
CA VAL A 117 5.85 -10.32 2.77
C VAL A 117 6.60 -9.01 2.53
N PHE A 118 6.57 -8.53 1.30
CA PHE A 118 7.10 -7.21 0.94
C PHE A 118 6.12 -6.44 0.07
N ASP A 119 6.21 -5.15 0.12
CA ASP A 119 5.56 -4.24 -0.82
C ASP A 119 6.60 -3.33 -1.49
N ILE A 120 6.13 -2.54 -2.44
CA ILE A 120 6.95 -1.63 -3.22
C ILE A 120 6.43 -0.21 -3.02
N ARG A 121 7.35 0.72 -2.75
CA ARG A 121 7.10 2.16 -2.85
C ARG A 121 7.61 2.66 -4.20
N ILE A 122 6.72 3.20 -5.03
CA ILE A 122 7.08 3.97 -6.23
C ILE A 122 6.95 5.45 -5.88
N MET A 123 8.03 6.21 -6.07
CA MET A 123 8.04 7.66 -5.95
C MET A 123 7.83 8.27 -7.33
N VAL A 124 6.81 9.10 -7.47
CA VAL A 124 6.51 9.81 -8.72
C VAL A 124 6.47 11.30 -8.42
N GLN A 125 7.31 12.05 -9.12
CA GLN A 125 7.50 13.48 -8.87
C GLN A 125 7.46 14.27 -10.18
N LYS A 126 7.13 15.56 -10.10
CA LYS A 126 7.34 16.47 -11.23
C LYS A 126 8.83 16.79 -11.36
N ASN A 127 9.36 16.60 -12.55
CA ASN A 127 10.74 16.93 -12.91
C ASN A 127 10.91 18.45 -13.18
N ARG A 128 12.08 18.88 -13.70
CA ARG A 128 12.37 20.28 -14.03
C ARG A 128 11.39 20.87 -15.05
N GLU A 129 10.91 20.04 -15.99
CA GLU A 129 9.96 20.42 -17.03
C GLU A 129 8.51 20.36 -16.55
N ARG A 130 8.26 20.15 -15.26
CA ARG A 130 6.93 19.99 -14.65
C ARG A 130 6.16 18.77 -15.17
N LYS A 131 6.82 17.82 -15.83
CA LYS A 131 6.27 16.54 -16.24
C LYS A 131 6.39 15.51 -15.11
N TRP A 132 5.42 14.58 -15.02
CA TRP A 132 5.48 13.49 -14.06
C TRP A 132 6.55 12.48 -14.45
N GLU A 133 7.29 11.99 -13.46
CA GLU A 133 8.35 11.00 -13.64
C GLU A 133 8.43 10.08 -12.42
N ALA A 134 8.55 8.77 -12.64
CA ALA A 134 8.88 7.81 -11.58
C ALA A 134 10.34 7.99 -11.21
N SER A 135 10.60 8.78 -10.17
CA SER A 135 11.94 9.20 -9.74
C SER A 135 12.64 8.17 -8.87
N GLY A 136 11.88 7.28 -8.23
CA GLY A 136 12.45 6.24 -7.38
C GLY A 136 11.49 5.08 -7.12
N TYR A 137 12.06 3.92 -6.80
CA TYR A 137 11.34 2.73 -6.37
C TYR A 137 12.17 1.93 -5.37
N ILE A 138 11.51 1.31 -4.40
CA ILE A 138 12.16 0.57 -3.34
C ILE A 138 11.21 -0.49 -2.78
N GLY A 139 11.74 -1.66 -2.48
CA GLY A 139 11.00 -2.69 -1.76
C GLY A 139 11.10 -2.52 -0.26
N ARG A 140 10.04 -2.91 0.47
CA ARG A 140 9.98 -2.86 1.94
C ARG A 140 9.55 -4.22 2.46
N VAL A 141 10.46 -4.95 3.09
CA VAL A 141 10.20 -6.27 3.66
C VAL A 141 9.63 -6.11 5.06
N ALA A 142 8.47 -6.68 5.34
CA ALA A 142 7.78 -6.57 6.62
C ALA A 142 8.63 -7.12 7.79
N HIS A 143 8.45 -6.56 8.98
CA HIS A 143 8.94 -7.18 10.21
C HIS A 143 8.23 -8.52 10.44
N PRO A 144 8.91 -9.59 10.92
CA PRO A 144 8.34 -10.95 11.02
C PRO A 144 6.99 -11.04 11.76
N LYS A 145 6.79 -10.21 12.77
CA LYS A 145 5.59 -10.23 13.62
C LYS A 145 4.52 -9.21 13.23
N LYS A 146 4.76 -8.37 12.18
CA LYS A 146 3.83 -7.31 11.79
C LYS A 146 3.12 -7.61 10.47
N ILE A 147 1.88 -7.14 10.37
CA ILE A 147 1.02 -7.27 9.18
C ILE A 147 1.20 -6.15 8.17
N VAL A 148 2.03 -5.16 8.47
CA VAL A 148 2.33 -3.98 7.64
C VAL A 148 3.81 -3.93 7.29
N THR A 149 4.12 -3.38 6.13
CA THR A 149 5.46 -3.33 5.54
C THR A 149 6.17 -1.98 5.74
N ASN A 150 5.49 -0.98 6.29
CA ASN A 150 5.99 0.38 6.42
C ASN A 150 7.32 0.44 7.18
N PHE A 151 8.26 1.26 6.70
CA PHE A 151 9.57 1.46 7.31
C PHE A 151 9.48 1.84 8.81
N HIS A 152 8.58 2.75 9.18
CA HIS A 152 8.31 3.13 10.57
C HIS A 152 7.81 1.96 11.45
N ASN A 153 7.42 0.83 10.85
CA ASN A 153 7.09 -0.42 11.53
C ASN A 153 8.22 -1.44 11.46
N SER A 154 9.48 -1.00 11.37
CA SER A 154 10.67 -1.85 11.26
C SER A 154 10.72 -2.68 9.96
N GLY A 155 10.07 -2.20 8.89
CA GLY A 155 10.25 -2.76 7.56
C GLY A 155 11.67 -2.54 7.06
N LYS A 156 12.30 -3.57 6.48
CA LYS A 156 13.66 -3.48 5.93
C LYS A 156 13.61 -3.04 4.46
N PRO A 157 14.12 -1.84 4.11
CA PRO A 157 14.24 -1.42 2.73
C PRO A 157 15.30 -2.24 1.98
N LEU A 158 14.96 -2.69 0.77
CA LEU A 158 15.86 -3.42 -0.13
C LEU A 158 15.68 -2.96 -1.58
N PRO A 159 16.70 -3.13 -2.44
CA PRO A 159 16.52 -2.96 -3.88
C PRO A 159 15.40 -3.85 -4.39
N LEU A 160 14.55 -3.31 -5.28
CA LEU A 160 13.43 -4.06 -5.84
C LEU A 160 13.93 -5.22 -6.70
N GLU A 161 15.04 -5.03 -7.40
CA GLU A 161 15.72 -6.05 -8.21
C GLU A 161 16.03 -7.30 -7.38
N THR A 162 16.55 -7.11 -6.16
CA THR A 162 16.85 -8.21 -5.20
C THR A 162 15.59 -8.96 -4.77
N LEU A 163 14.48 -8.24 -4.55
CA LEU A 163 13.22 -8.84 -4.12
C LEU A 163 12.54 -9.64 -5.22
N LEU A 164 12.71 -9.20 -6.47
CA LEU A 164 12.10 -9.84 -7.64
C LEU A 164 12.92 -11.00 -8.20
N GLU A 165 14.20 -11.14 -7.83
CA GLU A 165 15.14 -12.08 -8.43
C GLU A 165 14.64 -13.52 -8.53
N ARG A 166 13.90 -13.98 -7.52
CA ARG A 166 13.34 -15.34 -7.47
C ARG A 166 12.07 -15.54 -8.28
N PHE A 167 11.49 -14.46 -8.78
CA PHE A 167 10.17 -14.49 -9.44
C PHE A 167 10.25 -14.10 -10.91
N VAL A 168 11.15 -13.17 -11.24
CA VAL A 168 11.33 -12.66 -12.60
C VAL A 168 12.80 -12.36 -12.81
N GLN A 169 13.38 -12.81 -13.94
CA GLN A 169 14.82 -12.68 -14.21
C GLN A 169 15.10 -11.92 -15.52
N GLY A 170 16.34 -11.53 -15.71
CA GLY A 170 16.84 -10.94 -16.95
C GLY A 170 16.05 -9.74 -17.42
N GLU A 171 15.79 -9.71 -18.73
CA GLU A 171 15.04 -8.62 -19.38
C GLU A 171 13.58 -8.51 -18.91
N GLN A 172 12.95 -9.64 -18.60
CA GLN A 172 11.58 -9.66 -18.07
C GLN A 172 11.49 -8.91 -16.74
N LYS A 173 12.49 -9.02 -15.87
CA LYS A 173 12.55 -8.26 -14.60
C LYS A 173 12.63 -6.75 -14.87
N GLN A 174 13.46 -6.33 -15.83
CA GLN A 174 13.56 -4.92 -16.21
C GLN A 174 12.26 -4.40 -16.84
N ALA A 175 11.61 -5.20 -17.69
CA ALA A 175 10.31 -4.88 -18.25
C ALA A 175 9.25 -4.72 -17.14
N TYR A 176 9.20 -5.66 -16.21
CA TYR A 176 8.25 -5.62 -15.10
C TYR A 176 8.46 -4.38 -14.19
N ILE A 177 9.70 -4.00 -13.91
CA ILE A 177 9.99 -2.76 -13.16
C ILE A 177 9.56 -1.53 -13.95
N ARG A 178 9.75 -1.50 -15.28
CA ARG A 178 9.25 -0.41 -16.14
C ARG A 178 7.72 -0.32 -16.06
N ASP A 179 7.01 -1.44 -16.08
CA ASP A 179 5.54 -1.48 -15.98
C ASP A 179 5.04 -0.97 -14.62
N LEU A 180 5.70 -1.33 -13.53
CA LEU A 180 5.41 -0.78 -12.20
C LEU A 180 5.62 0.73 -12.13
N LYS A 181 6.70 1.24 -12.73
CA LYS A 181 6.97 2.69 -12.84
C LYS A 181 5.89 3.39 -13.67
N ASN A 182 5.49 2.79 -14.80
CA ASN A 182 4.42 3.31 -15.64
C ASN A 182 3.07 3.30 -14.90
N LEU A 183 2.76 2.27 -14.12
CA LEU A 183 1.57 2.24 -13.28
C LEU A 183 1.59 3.43 -12.30
N GLY A 184 2.71 3.68 -11.63
CA GLY A 184 2.89 4.85 -10.75
C GLY A 184 2.64 6.17 -11.48
N TYR A 185 3.20 6.33 -12.67
CA TYR A 185 2.98 7.48 -13.54
C TYR A 185 1.49 7.68 -13.89
N GLN A 186 0.79 6.62 -14.34
CA GLN A 186 -0.64 6.67 -14.66
C GLN A 186 -1.48 7.11 -13.44
N ILE A 187 -1.15 6.65 -12.26
CA ILE A 187 -1.80 7.05 -11.01
C ILE A 187 -1.60 8.56 -10.76
N ALA A 188 -0.36 9.05 -10.90
CA ALA A 188 -0.04 10.47 -10.68
C ALA A 188 -0.80 11.38 -11.64
N VAL A 189 -0.81 11.05 -12.92
CA VAL A 189 -1.54 11.80 -13.96
C VAL A 189 -3.04 11.81 -13.66
N HIS A 190 -3.62 10.64 -13.39
CA HIS A 190 -5.06 10.52 -13.15
C HIS A 190 -5.49 11.25 -11.87
N LEU A 191 -4.74 11.09 -10.77
CA LEU A 191 -5.04 11.77 -9.52
C LEU A 191 -4.92 13.28 -9.65
N ASN A 192 -3.88 13.78 -10.35
CA ASN A 192 -3.68 15.22 -10.55
C ASN A 192 -4.73 15.84 -11.48
N LYS A 193 -5.33 15.07 -12.42
CA LYS A 193 -6.45 15.51 -13.24
C LYS A 193 -7.68 15.85 -12.38
N HIS A 194 -7.97 15.05 -11.34
CA HIS A 194 -9.14 15.26 -10.45
C HIS A 194 -8.82 16.22 -9.29
N TYR A 195 -7.58 16.25 -8.84
CA TYR A 195 -7.10 17.08 -7.74
C TYR A 195 -5.80 17.78 -8.16
N PRO A 196 -5.87 18.89 -8.91
CA PRO A 196 -4.70 19.63 -9.36
C PRO A 196 -3.85 20.14 -8.20
N GLY A 197 -2.55 20.34 -8.43
CA GLY A 197 -1.63 20.95 -7.47
C GLY A 197 -0.73 19.98 -6.72
N PHE A 198 -0.82 18.66 -6.96
CA PHE A 198 0.21 17.72 -6.51
C PHE A 198 1.50 17.93 -7.31
N ARG A 199 2.62 17.75 -6.62
CA ARG A 199 3.96 17.80 -7.23
C ARG A 199 4.73 16.50 -7.04
N GLU A 200 4.29 15.68 -6.08
CA GLU A 200 4.85 14.35 -5.81
C GLU A 200 3.79 13.44 -5.19
N ILE A 201 3.88 12.16 -5.48
CA ILE A 201 3.12 11.10 -4.84
C ILE A 201 4.00 9.89 -4.58
N GLY A 202 3.65 9.11 -3.56
CA GLY A 202 4.21 7.79 -3.30
C GLY A 202 3.12 6.74 -3.45
N VAL A 203 3.35 5.73 -4.28
CA VAL A 203 2.40 4.64 -4.50
C VAL A 203 2.90 3.39 -3.80
N ASP A 204 2.08 2.80 -2.94
CA ASP A 204 2.36 1.54 -2.26
C ASP A 204 1.68 0.40 -3.00
N ILE A 205 2.48 -0.56 -3.50
CA ILE A 205 2.05 -1.65 -4.36
C ILE A 205 2.46 -2.98 -3.73
N GLY A 206 1.49 -3.89 -3.56
CA GLY A 206 1.78 -5.31 -3.31
C GLY A 206 1.77 -6.09 -4.62
N ILE A 207 2.49 -7.21 -4.66
CA ILE A 207 2.51 -8.14 -5.79
C ILE A 207 1.96 -9.48 -5.29
N ASP A 208 0.97 -10.04 -5.98
CA ASP A 208 0.46 -11.38 -5.69
C ASP A 208 1.30 -12.49 -6.34
N LYS A 209 0.90 -13.75 -6.13
CA LYS A 209 1.62 -14.92 -6.64
C LYS A 209 1.60 -15.03 -8.18
N GLU A 210 0.63 -14.41 -8.82
CA GLU A 210 0.49 -14.32 -10.27
C GLU A 210 1.23 -13.11 -10.87
N LEU A 211 2.09 -12.46 -10.07
CA LEU A 211 2.82 -11.24 -10.43
C LEU A 211 1.91 -10.03 -10.74
N LYS A 212 0.64 -10.10 -10.37
CA LYS A 212 -0.26 -8.96 -10.53
C LYS A 212 0.01 -7.90 -9.46
N PRO A 213 0.26 -6.64 -9.85
CA PRO A 213 0.40 -5.55 -8.89
C PRO A 213 -0.97 -5.13 -8.33
N TRP A 214 -0.98 -4.75 -7.04
CA TRP A 214 -2.16 -4.28 -6.32
C TRP A 214 -1.84 -2.98 -5.59
N ILE A 215 -2.60 -1.93 -5.84
CA ILE A 215 -2.41 -0.60 -5.24
C ILE A 215 -3.02 -0.59 -3.84
N PHE A 216 -2.20 -0.52 -2.81
CA PHE A 216 -2.66 -0.48 -1.42
C PHE A 216 -2.98 0.92 -0.94
N GLU A 217 -2.17 1.88 -1.34
CA GLU A 217 -2.31 3.28 -0.94
C GLU A 217 -1.58 4.22 -1.90
N VAL A 218 -2.10 5.45 -2.04
CA VAL A 218 -1.40 6.56 -2.66
C VAL A 218 -1.17 7.65 -1.62
N ASN A 219 0.08 8.00 -1.38
CA ASN A 219 0.50 9.05 -0.45
C ASN A 219 0.78 10.33 -1.22
N THR A 220 0.12 11.43 -0.86
CA THR A 220 0.29 12.74 -1.51
C THR A 220 1.31 13.65 -0.80
N ALA A 221 1.91 13.14 0.28
CA ALA A 221 3.07 13.73 0.96
C ALA A 221 4.03 12.59 1.36
N PRO A 222 4.60 11.86 0.36
CA PRO A 222 5.43 10.69 0.63
C PRO A 222 6.75 11.07 1.29
N ASP A 223 7.29 10.19 2.15
CA ASP A 223 8.63 10.38 2.70
C ASP A 223 9.70 10.04 1.65
N PRO A 224 10.55 11.00 1.23
CA PRO A 224 11.63 10.75 0.28
C PRO A 224 12.88 10.14 0.94
N LEU A 225 13.00 10.21 2.27
CA LEU A 225 14.22 9.81 2.99
C LEU A 225 14.40 8.29 3.03
N ILE A 226 13.34 7.52 2.81
CA ILE A 226 13.42 6.05 2.77
C ILE A 226 14.44 5.56 1.71
N PHE A 227 14.60 6.28 0.61
CA PHE A 227 15.55 5.92 -0.46
C PHE A 227 17.01 6.03 -0.04
N ASN A 228 17.31 6.76 1.05
CA ASN A 228 18.65 6.83 1.64
C ASN A 228 19.09 5.51 2.30
N GLN A 229 18.17 4.59 2.52
CA GLN A 229 18.48 3.27 3.09
C GLN A 229 19.14 2.32 2.08
N LEU A 230 19.05 2.60 0.79
CA LEU A 230 19.75 1.83 -0.25
C LEU A 230 21.25 2.15 -0.23
N LYS A 231 22.09 1.13 -0.51
CA LYS A 231 23.56 1.32 -0.63
C LYS A 231 23.89 2.27 -1.78
N ASP A 232 23.28 2.05 -2.96
CA ASP A 232 23.41 2.96 -4.10
C ASP A 232 22.57 4.22 -3.87
N LYS A 233 23.24 5.37 -3.79
CA LYS A 233 22.63 6.67 -3.52
C LYS A 233 22.12 7.41 -4.76
N ARG A 234 22.31 6.89 -5.97
CA ARG A 234 21.89 7.56 -7.21
C ARG A 234 20.40 7.86 -7.21
N MET A 235 19.58 6.86 -6.86
CA MET A 235 18.13 7.04 -6.76
C MET A 235 17.74 8.02 -5.66
N PHE A 236 18.36 7.95 -4.48
CA PHE A 236 18.13 8.89 -3.39
C PHE A 236 18.45 10.33 -3.81
N ARG A 237 19.62 10.55 -4.43
CA ARG A 237 20.00 11.89 -4.94
C ARG A 237 18.97 12.45 -5.91
N LYS A 238 18.47 11.64 -6.86
CA LYS A 238 17.40 12.04 -7.78
C LYS A 238 16.11 12.41 -7.08
N VAL A 239 15.63 11.55 -6.17
CA VAL A 239 14.39 11.77 -5.40
C VAL A 239 14.49 13.06 -4.57
N ILE A 240 15.59 13.28 -3.87
CA ILE A 240 15.80 14.50 -3.07
C ILE A 240 15.92 15.75 -3.95
N HIS A 241 16.61 15.65 -5.08
CA HIS A 241 16.70 16.76 -6.03
C HIS A 241 15.30 17.22 -6.49
N TYR A 242 14.44 16.27 -6.91
CA TYR A 242 13.06 16.61 -7.31
C TYR A 242 12.20 17.08 -6.14
N ALA A 243 12.37 16.51 -4.93
CA ALA A 243 11.67 17.00 -3.75
C ALA A 243 12.00 18.47 -3.45
N ARG A 244 13.28 18.86 -3.57
CA ARG A 244 13.72 20.28 -3.44
C ARG A 244 13.14 21.18 -4.52
N LEU A 245 13.18 20.77 -5.79
CA LEU A 245 12.55 21.49 -6.91
C LEU A 245 11.05 21.71 -6.69
N ASN A 246 10.38 20.73 -6.08
CA ASN A 246 8.96 20.78 -5.77
C ASN A 246 8.65 21.56 -4.48
N GLY A 247 9.66 22.14 -3.81
CA GLY A 247 9.50 23.00 -2.65
C GLY A 247 9.37 22.29 -1.31
N ARG A 248 9.77 21.00 -1.22
CA ARG A 248 9.58 20.21 0.00
C ARG A 248 10.47 20.68 1.16
N PHE A 249 11.63 21.13 1.01
CA PHE A 249 12.55 21.52 2.08
C PHE A 249 12.79 23.04 2.14
N ARG A 250 11.89 23.84 1.55
CA ARG A 250 11.97 25.29 1.72
C ARG A 250 11.63 25.64 3.18
N LYS A 251 12.53 26.37 3.85
CA LYS A 251 12.19 27.06 5.12
C LYS A 251 11.00 27.97 4.81
N LYS A 252 9.99 27.97 5.66
CA LYS A 252 8.93 28.97 5.66
C LYS A 252 9.48 30.31 6.08
#